data_2c040a5d3813af82f71b19f01411151d
#
_entry.id   2c040a5d3813af82f71b19f01411151d
#
_cell.length_a   1.000
_cell.length_b   1.000
_cell.length_c   1.000
_cell.angle_alpha   90.00
_cell.angle_beta   90.00
_cell.angle_gamma   90.00
#
_symmetry.space_group_name_H-M   'P 1'
#
loop_
_entity.id
_entity.type
_entity.pdbx_description
1 polymer ?
#
loop_
_entity_poly.entity_id
_entity_poly.type
_entity_poly.pdbx_seq_one_letter_code
_entity_poly.pdbx_strand_id
1 'polypeptide(L)'
;MGAYPTWDLGVVTSIIDAIRARVPGIIINQSTGIVGPDISGPVACLEAVKPEMAACNAGSLNYLKLKENGTWAWPPMTFDNPVEKVKAFLDVMTANNIIPEFECFDSGIVRSVALYKKAGMFQGDPHISLVMGVASGQPAKPEWVPLLKNEMMPGTHWPVICVGRKEVWDLQRKALEE
;
A
#
# COMPACT_ATOMS: atom_id res chain seq x y z
N MET A 1 17.20 3.18 19.94
CA MET A 1 16.17 4.18 19.51
C MET A 1 15.26 3.49 18.51
N GLY A 2 13.94 3.52 18.70
CA GLY A 2 13.00 3.00 17.70
C GLY A 2 12.95 3.94 16.50
N ALA A 3 12.89 3.39 15.28
CA ALA A 3 12.59 4.20 14.10
C ALA A 3 11.09 4.52 14.10
N TYR A 4 10.74 5.79 13.98
CA TYR A 4 9.36 6.23 13.83
C TYR A 4 9.15 6.72 12.39
N PRO A 5 7.96 6.50 11.79
CA PRO A 5 7.59 7.14 10.53
C PRO A 5 7.73 8.66 10.65
N THR A 6 8.21 9.30 9.60
CA THR A 6 8.35 10.76 9.58
C THR A 6 7.87 11.32 8.24
N TRP A 7 7.23 12.48 8.31
CA TRP A 7 6.86 13.32 7.16
C TRP A 7 7.67 14.63 7.14
N ASP A 8 8.80 14.65 7.82
CA ASP A 8 9.75 15.77 7.74
C ASP A 8 10.34 15.83 6.33
N LEU A 9 10.03 16.91 5.61
CA LEU A 9 10.43 17.09 4.21
C LEU A 9 11.95 17.07 4.03
N GLY A 10 12.70 17.64 4.97
CA GLY A 10 14.15 17.65 4.89
C GLY A 10 14.73 16.24 4.98
N VAL A 11 14.19 15.43 5.89
CA VAL A 11 14.59 14.03 6.06
C VAL A 11 14.20 13.20 4.82
N VAL A 12 12.94 13.28 4.39
CA VAL A 12 12.45 12.50 3.24
C VAL A 12 13.21 12.85 1.97
N THR A 13 13.37 14.15 1.67
CA THR A 13 14.11 14.60 0.49
C THR A 13 15.56 14.15 0.52
N SER A 14 16.24 14.31 1.66
CA SER A 14 17.66 13.91 1.78
C SER A 14 17.87 12.41 1.56
N ILE A 15 16.95 11.56 2.03
CA ILE A 15 17.00 10.10 1.82
C ILE A 15 16.83 9.77 0.33
N ILE A 16 15.81 10.35 -0.33
CA ILE A 16 15.52 10.07 -1.73
C ILE A 16 16.63 10.58 -2.64
N ASP A 17 17.16 11.77 -2.39
CA ASP A 17 18.29 12.32 -3.14
C ASP A 17 19.55 11.45 -2.99
N ALA A 18 19.83 10.95 -1.77
CA ALA A 18 20.94 10.04 -1.55
C ALA A 18 20.79 8.71 -2.30
N ILE A 19 19.56 8.17 -2.38
CA ILE A 19 19.27 6.96 -3.15
C ILE A 19 19.47 7.22 -4.64
N ARG A 20 18.86 8.28 -5.18
CA ARG A 20 18.96 8.66 -6.60
C ARG A 20 20.39 8.92 -7.03
N ALA A 21 21.19 9.56 -6.17
CA ALA A 21 22.60 9.82 -6.43
C ALA A 21 23.44 8.52 -6.50
N ARG A 22 23.09 7.49 -5.76
CA ARG A 22 23.82 6.21 -5.72
C ARG A 22 23.35 5.22 -6.77
N VAL A 23 22.06 5.24 -7.10
CA VAL A 23 21.45 4.32 -8.06
C VAL A 23 20.56 5.12 -9.01
N PRO A 24 21.15 5.78 -10.02
CA PRO A 24 20.38 6.52 -11.01
C PRO A 24 19.37 5.60 -11.73
N GLY A 25 18.14 6.07 -11.87
CA GLY A 25 17.07 5.34 -12.57
C GLY A 25 16.37 4.25 -11.72
N ILE A 26 16.69 4.12 -10.43
CA ILE A 26 15.90 3.28 -9.54
C ILE A 26 14.48 3.83 -9.39
N ILE A 27 13.49 2.95 -9.41
CA ILE A 27 12.12 3.31 -9.13
C ILE A 27 11.95 3.49 -7.61
N ILE A 28 11.57 4.69 -7.20
CA ILE A 28 11.20 4.98 -5.82
C ILE A 28 9.70 4.77 -5.66
N ASN A 29 9.32 3.93 -4.71
CA ASN A 29 7.95 3.76 -4.27
C ASN A 29 7.80 4.27 -2.84
N GLN A 30 7.11 5.39 -2.67
CA GLN A 30 6.99 6.05 -1.38
C GLN A 30 5.72 5.59 -0.64
N SER A 31 5.87 5.13 0.60
CA SER A 31 4.72 4.84 1.47
C SER A 31 3.96 6.13 1.81
N THR A 32 2.63 6.04 1.86
CA THR A 32 1.74 7.13 2.30
C THR A 32 0.87 6.73 3.49
N GLY A 33 1.08 5.53 4.04
CA GLY A 33 0.26 4.99 5.11
C GLY A 33 0.25 5.88 6.35
N ILE A 34 -0.92 6.44 6.68
CA ILE A 34 -1.13 7.28 7.86
C ILE A 34 -2.46 6.95 8.53
N VAL A 35 -2.44 6.93 9.87
CA VAL A 35 -3.63 6.77 10.69
C VAL A 35 -4.29 8.13 10.89
N GLY A 36 -5.62 8.17 10.77
CA GLY A 36 -6.41 9.40 10.90
C GLY A 36 -6.64 10.14 9.57
N PRO A 37 -7.39 11.24 9.60
CA PRO A 37 -7.84 11.94 8.42
C PRO A 37 -6.82 12.92 7.83
N ASP A 38 -5.83 13.36 8.60
CA ASP A 38 -4.85 14.34 8.15
C ASP A 38 -3.80 13.71 7.26
N ILE A 39 -3.85 14.01 5.97
CA ILE A 39 -2.93 13.54 4.94
C ILE A 39 -1.91 14.60 4.51
N SER A 40 -1.88 15.75 5.16
CA SER A 40 -1.02 16.88 4.74
C SER A 40 0.47 16.54 4.70
N GLY A 41 0.96 15.76 5.66
CA GLY A 41 2.35 15.31 5.69
C GLY A 41 2.74 14.43 4.49
N PRO A 42 2.06 13.28 4.27
CA PRO A 42 2.30 12.47 3.07
C PRO A 42 2.16 13.24 1.77
N VAL A 43 1.12 14.06 1.62
CA VAL A 43 0.89 14.88 0.43
C VAL A 43 2.07 15.82 0.16
N ALA A 44 2.51 16.58 1.17
CA ALA A 44 3.66 17.48 1.04
C ALA A 44 4.93 16.73 0.62
N CYS A 45 5.15 15.51 1.12
CA CYS A 45 6.27 14.67 0.70
C CYS A 45 6.15 14.24 -0.77
N LEU A 46 4.96 13.78 -1.22
CA LEU A 46 4.75 13.40 -2.63
C LEU A 46 5.00 14.58 -3.58
N GLU A 47 4.50 15.76 -3.25
CA GLU A 47 4.69 16.97 -4.05
C GLU A 47 6.14 17.42 -4.12
N ALA A 48 6.89 17.28 -3.01
CA ALA A 48 8.28 17.69 -2.94
C ALA A 48 9.23 16.77 -3.69
N VAL A 49 9.08 15.43 -3.53
CA VAL A 49 10.07 14.47 -4.07
C VAL A 49 9.65 13.83 -5.37
N LYS A 50 8.36 13.85 -5.70
CA LYS A 50 7.76 13.30 -6.93
C LYS A 50 8.34 11.92 -7.27
N PRO A 51 8.09 10.91 -6.42
CA PRO A 51 8.59 9.55 -6.66
C PRO A 51 7.92 8.99 -7.91
N GLU A 52 8.50 7.96 -8.51
CA GLU A 52 7.94 7.26 -9.66
C GLU A 52 6.63 6.55 -9.30
N MET A 53 6.55 6.00 -8.08
CA MET A 53 5.37 5.34 -7.53
C MET A 53 5.11 5.77 -6.09
N ALA A 54 3.88 5.61 -5.63
CA ALA A 54 3.55 5.76 -4.23
C ALA A 54 2.44 4.80 -3.80
N ALA A 55 2.56 4.28 -2.59
CA ALA A 55 1.53 3.43 -2.01
C ALA A 55 0.24 4.22 -1.81
N CYS A 56 -0.88 3.61 -2.18
CA CYS A 56 -2.23 4.09 -1.96
C CYS A 56 -3.04 3.00 -1.26
N ASN A 57 -3.30 3.18 0.05
CA ASN A 57 -4.11 2.22 0.79
C ASN A 57 -5.54 2.25 0.25
N ALA A 58 -5.95 1.17 -0.44
CA ALA A 58 -7.14 1.17 -1.29
C ALA A 58 -8.46 0.94 -0.53
N GLY A 59 -8.43 0.84 0.79
CA GLY A 59 -9.62 0.67 1.62
C GLY A 59 -9.30 0.55 3.10
N SER A 60 -10.35 0.61 3.91
CA SER A 60 -10.28 0.54 5.37
C SER A 60 -10.38 -0.90 5.87
N LEU A 61 -9.71 -1.19 6.98
CA LEU A 61 -9.86 -2.45 7.69
C LEU A 61 -9.72 -2.26 9.19
N ASN A 62 -10.26 -3.19 9.98
CA ASN A 62 -9.96 -3.22 11.40
C ASN A 62 -8.50 -3.63 11.61
N TYR A 63 -7.74 -2.85 12.36
CA TYR A 63 -6.35 -3.14 12.66
C TYR A 63 -6.22 -3.74 14.06
N LEU A 64 -6.20 -5.07 14.09
CA LEU A 64 -6.26 -5.87 15.32
C LEU A 64 -4.98 -6.67 15.49
N LYS A 65 -4.52 -6.80 16.73
CA LYS A 65 -3.46 -7.75 17.08
C LYS A 65 -3.60 -8.21 18.52
N LEU A 66 -3.61 -9.52 18.72
CA LEU A 66 -3.54 -10.13 20.04
C LEU A 66 -2.11 -10.52 20.37
N LYS A 67 -1.74 -10.38 21.64
CA LYS A 67 -0.56 -11.00 22.23
C LYS A 67 -0.86 -12.49 22.51
N GLU A 68 0.17 -13.28 22.76
CA GLU A 68 0.03 -14.71 23.09
C GLU A 68 -0.87 -14.97 24.33
N ASN A 69 -0.88 -14.03 25.27
CA ASN A 69 -1.70 -14.08 26.48
C ASN A 69 -3.17 -13.69 26.28
N GLY A 70 -3.63 -13.47 25.04
CA GLY A 70 -4.99 -13.10 24.69
C GLY A 70 -5.36 -11.63 24.91
N THR A 71 -4.43 -10.78 25.33
CA THR A 71 -4.68 -9.34 25.44
C THR A 71 -4.34 -8.60 24.16
N TRP A 72 -4.99 -7.47 23.90
CA TRP A 72 -4.66 -6.62 22.74
C TRP A 72 -3.22 -6.10 22.83
N ALA A 73 -2.50 -6.15 21.71
CA ALA A 73 -1.15 -5.58 21.60
C ALA A 73 -1.19 -4.04 21.63
N TRP A 74 -2.28 -3.48 21.13
CA TRP A 74 -2.70 -2.07 21.17
C TRP A 74 -4.22 -2.00 21.19
N PRO A 75 -4.83 -0.87 21.55
CA PRO A 75 -6.28 -0.73 21.47
C PRO A 75 -6.76 -1.02 20.04
N PRO A 76 -7.84 -1.81 19.87
CA PRO A 76 -8.44 -2.04 18.56
C PRO A 76 -8.75 -0.73 17.87
N MET A 77 -8.37 -0.64 16.59
CA MET A 77 -8.56 0.58 15.79
C MET A 77 -8.92 0.22 14.35
N THR A 78 -9.49 1.16 13.65
CA THR A 78 -9.64 1.08 12.19
C THR A 78 -8.43 1.73 11.52
N PHE A 79 -7.81 1.03 10.59
CA PHE A 79 -6.94 1.66 9.61
C PHE A 79 -7.84 2.27 8.55
N ASP A 80 -8.11 3.55 8.71
CA ASP A 80 -9.19 4.26 8.04
C ASP A 80 -8.72 4.87 6.71
N ASN A 81 -9.22 4.30 5.61
CA ASN A 81 -8.96 4.78 4.25
C ASN A 81 -10.28 4.82 3.46
N PRO A 82 -11.18 5.75 3.79
CA PRO A 82 -12.44 5.93 3.07
C PRO A 82 -12.18 6.41 1.63
N VAL A 83 -13.19 6.29 0.78
CA VAL A 83 -13.08 6.61 -0.66
C VAL A 83 -12.58 8.03 -0.90
N GLU A 84 -13.00 8.99 -0.09
CA GLU A 84 -12.59 10.39 -0.18
C GLU A 84 -11.08 10.55 0.07
N LYS A 85 -10.53 9.82 1.04
CA LYS A 85 -9.09 9.83 1.32
C LYS A 85 -8.30 9.16 0.21
N VAL A 86 -8.78 8.02 -0.31
CA VAL A 86 -8.21 7.36 -1.49
C VAL A 86 -8.19 8.31 -2.68
N LYS A 87 -9.33 8.99 -2.94
CA LYS A 87 -9.42 9.96 -4.04
C LYS A 87 -8.44 11.12 -3.88
N ALA A 88 -8.31 11.67 -2.69
CA ALA A 88 -7.38 12.77 -2.43
C ALA A 88 -5.92 12.38 -2.75
N PHE A 89 -5.49 11.18 -2.36
CA PHE A 89 -4.18 10.68 -2.76
C PHE A 89 -4.05 10.48 -4.27
N LEU A 90 -5.05 9.91 -4.92
CA LEU A 90 -5.03 9.70 -6.37
C LEU A 90 -4.99 11.02 -7.14
N ASP A 91 -5.67 12.05 -6.68
CA ASP A 91 -5.65 13.39 -7.28
C ASP A 91 -4.22 13.99 -7.20
N VAL A 92 -3.55 13.89 -6.05
CA VAL A 92 -2.16 14.35 -5.87
C VAL A 92 -1.19 13.53 -6.73
N MET A 93 -1.33 12.21 -6.76
CA MET A 93 -0.49 11.33 -7.56
C MET A 93 -0.64 11.65 -9.05
N THR A 94 -1.86 11.80 -9.54
CA THR A 94 -2.15 12.17 -10.92
C THR A 94 -1.54 13.52 -11.29
N ALA A 95 -1.72 14.53 -10.44
CA ALA A 95 -1.19 15.88 -10.67
C ALA A 95 0.34 15.93 -10.73
N ASN A 96 1.02 14.97 -10.10
CA ASN A 96 2.49 14.89 -10.05
C ASN A 96 3.09 13.77 -10.92
N ASN A 97 2.30 13.10 -11.77
CA ASN A 97 2.69 11.95 -12.59
C ASN A 97 3.27 10.78 -11.78
N ILE A 98 2.73 10.53 -10.59
CA ILE A 98 3.11 9.43 -9.72
C ILE A 98 2.16 8.25 -9.97
N ILE A 99 2.71 7.07 -10.18
CA ILE A 99 1.92 5.85 -10.38
C ILE A 99 1.41 5.35 -9.01
N PRO A 100 0.09 5.20 -8.81
CA PRO A 100 -0.44 4.67 -7.57
C PRO A 100 -0.19 3.15 -7.48
N GLU A 101 0.35 2.68 -6.36
CA GLU A 101 0.36 1.29 -5.95
C GLU A 101 -0.75 1.04 -4.94
N PHE A 102 -1.80 0.34 -5.35
CA PHE A 102 -2.95 0.06 -4.51
C PHE A 102 -2.65 -1.06 -3.51
N GLU A 103 -2.44 -0.72 -2.25
CA GLU A 103 -2.29 -1.70 -1.18
C GLU A 103 -3.65 -2.28 -0.78
N CYS A 104 -3.84 -3.58 -1.03
CA CYS A 104 -5.09 -4.30 -0.82
C CYS A 104 -4.94 -5.37 0.26
N PHE A 105 -5.71 -5.25 1.33
CA PHE A 105 -5.62 -6.09 2.53
C PHE A 105 -6.63 -7.24 2.55
N ASP A 106 -7.63 -7.20 1.66
CA ASP A 106 -8.62 -8.26 1.48
C ASP A 106 -9.22 -8.23 0.06
N SER A 107 -10.05 -9.22 -0.27
CA SER A 107 -10.66 -9.36 -1.60
C SER A 107 -11.66 -8.24 -1.93
N GLY A 108 -12.33 -7.67 -0.93
CA GLY A 108 -13.25 -6.54 -1.12
C GLY A 108 -12.50 -5.29 -1.53
N ILE A 109 -11.33 -5.04 -0.94
CA ILE A 109 -10.45 -3.93 -1.30
C ILE A 109 -9.89 -4.12 -2.71
N VAL A 110 -9.46 -5.36 -3.10
CA VAL A 110 -9.04 -5.66 -4.48
C VAL A 110 -10.14 -5.28 -5.48
N ARG A 111 -11.38 -5.68 -5.22
CA ARG A 111 -12.54 -5.36 -6.08
C ARG A 111 -12.83 -3.86 -6.12
N SER A 112 -12.56 -3.13 -5.04
CA SER A 112 -12.78 -1.68 -4.98
C SER A 112 -11.90 -0.93 -5.98
N VAL A 113 -10.69 -1.41 -6.28
CA VAL A 113 -9.80 -0.78 -7.28
C VAL A 113 -10.46 -0.74 -8.66
N ALA A 114 -11.18 -1.81 -9.07
CA ALA A 114 -11.93 -1.81 -10.32
C ALA A 114 -13.08 -0.78 -10.32
N LEU A 115 -13.72 -0.57 -9.17
CA LEU A 115 -14.75 0.45 -9.02
C LEU A 115 -14.15 1.86 -9.10
N TYR A 116 -12.99 2.10 -8.49
CA TYR A 116 -12.28 3.38 -8.59
C TYR A 116 -11.92 3.72 -10.03
N LYS A 117 -11.41 2.75 -10.80
CA LYS A 117 -11.13 2.94 -12.23
C LYS A 117 -12.40 3.26 -13.01
N LYS A 118 -13.48 2.50 -12.79
CA LYS A 118 -14.79 2.72 -13.44
C LYS A 118 -15.38 4.09 -13.09
N ALA A 119 -15.14 4.59 -11.87
CA ALA A 119 -15.52 5.92 -11.44
C ALA A 119 -14.61 7.04 -11.96
N GLY A 120 -13.57 6.71 -12.74
CA GLY A 120 -12.64 7.69 -13.31
C GLY A 120 -11.64 8.29 -12.30
N MET A 121 -11.43 7.64 -11.15
CA MET A 121 -10.53 8.16 -10.11
C MET A 121 -9.04 8.03 -10.48
N PHE A 122 -8.69 7.16 -11.40
CA PHE A 122 -7.33 7.03 -11.97
C PHE A 122 -7.39 6.48 -13.40
N GLN A 123 -6.25 6.60 -14.12
CA GLN A 123 -6.10 6.12 -15.49
C GLN A 123 -4.97 5.08 -15.57
N GLY A 124 -4.87 4.39 -16.71
CA GLY A 124 -3.86 3.36 -16.94
C GLY A 124 -4.18 2.01 -16.28
N ASP A 125 -3.24 1.07 -16.36
CA ASP A 125 -3.38 -0.23 -15.73
C ASP A 125 -3.06 -0.14 -14.24
N PRO A 126 -3.85 -0.81 -13.38
CA PRO A 126 -3.64 -0.73 -11.95
C PRO A 126 -2.39 -1.52 -11.51
N HIS A 127 -1.70 -1.00 -10.51
CA HIS A 127 -0.68 -1.70 -9.76
C HIS A 127 -1.27 -2.06 -8.40
N ILE A 128 -1.51 -3.34 -8.13
CA ILE A 128 -2.14 -3.83 -6.90
C ILE A 128 -1.15 -4.67 -6.10
N SER A 129 -0.80 -4.20 -4.90
CA SER A 129 -0.04 -5.00 -3.94
C SER A 129 -0.99 -5.78 -3.04
N LEU A 130 -0.92 -7.11 -3.12
CA LEU A 130 -1.64 -7.99 -2.21
C LEU A 130 -0.92 -8.03 -0.87
N VAL A 131 -1.40 -7.24 0.09
CA VAL A 131 -0.81 -7.19 1.44
C VAL A 131 -1.42 -8.30 2.29
N MET A 132 -0.64 -9.37 2.50
CA MET A 132 -1.07 -10.60 3.15
C MET A 132 -0.45 -10.76 4.53
N GLY A 133 -1.21 -11.30 5.49
CA GLY A 133 -0.74 -11.57 6.85
C GLY A 133 -0.89 -10.41 7.83
N VAL A 134 -1.50 -9.29 7.42
CA VAL A 134 -1.95 -8.28 8.37
C VAL A 134 -3.10 -8.86 9.20
N ALA A 135 -3.07 -8.65 10.50
CA ALA A 135 -4.14 -9.11 11.38
C ALA A 135 -5.47 -8.50 10.93
N SER A 136 -6.50 -9.34 10.81
CA SER A 136 -7.83 -9.02 10.27
C SER A 136 -7.92 -8.68 8.78
N GLY A 137 -6.82 -8.75 8.04
CA GLY A 137 -6.81 -8.79 6.58
C GLY A 137 -6.77 -10.23 6.05
N GLN A 138 -6.39 -10.38 4.77
CA GLN A 138 -6.21 -11.69 4.17
C GLN A 138 -5.03 -12.45 4.79
N PRO A 139 -5.14 -13.78 4.97
CA PRO A 139 -4.08 -14.56 5.58
C PRO A 139 -2.87 -14.71 4.65
N ALA A 140 -1.67 -14.86 5.25
CA ALA A 140 -0.44 -15.12 4.53
C ALA A 140 -0.36 -16.60 4.10
N LYS A 141 -1.26 -17.05 3.22
CA LYS A 141 -1.38 -18.42 2.74
C LYS A 141 -1.30 -18.48 1.22
N PRO A 142 -0.42 -19.33 0.63
CA PRO A 142 -0.24 -19.42 -0.82
C PRO A 142 -1.52 -19.71 -1.60
N GLU A 143 -2.43 -20.51 -1.06
CA GLU A 143 -3.70 -20.85 -1.70
C GLU A 143 -4.67 -19.68 -1.87
N TRP A 144 -4.41 -18.55 -1.20
CA TRP A 144 -5.21 -17.32 -1.38
C TRP A 144 -4.76 -16.49 -2.59
N VAL A 145 -3.54 -16.66 -3.06
CA VAL A 145 -3.00 -15.86 -4.17
C VAL A 145 -3.86 -16.00 -5.43
N PRO A 146 -4.17 -17.20 -5.95
CA PRO A 146 -5.01 -17.33 -7.13
C PRO A 146 -6.44 -16.81 -6.92
N LEU A 147 -7.00 -16.91 -5.72
CA LEU A 147 -8.33 -16.37 -5.41
C LEU A 147 -8.35 -14.85 -5.51
N LEU A 148 -7.34 -14.18 -4.96
CA LEU A 148 -7.22 -12.73 -5.00
C LEU A 148 -6.92 -12.24 -6.42
N LYS A 149 -6.08 -12.96 -7.17
CA LYS A 149 -5.78 -12.68 -8.58
C LYS A 149 -7.05 -12.70 -9.43
N ASN A 150 -7.96 -13.64 -9.19
CA ASN A 150 -9.23 -13.75 -9.92
C ASN A 150 -10.18 -12.55 -9.68
N GLU A 151 -10.00 -11.80 -8.60
CA GLU A 151 -10.76 -10.58 -8.33
C GLU A 151 -10.16 -9.32 -8.99
N MET A 152 -8.97 -9.43 -9.57
CA MET A 152 -8.32 -8.31 -10.26
C MET A 152 -8.90 -8.12 -11.65
N MET A 153 -8.85 -6.89 -12.12
CA MET A 153 -9.20 -6.58 -13.49
C MET A 153 -8.07 -6.98 -14.46
N PRO A 154 -8.39 -7.26 -15.73
CA PRO A 154 -7.37 -7.53 -16.74
C PRO A 154 -6.35 -6.39 -16.86
N GLY A 155 -5.09 -6.72 -17.12
CA GLY A 155 -3.99 -5.76 -17.24
C GLY A 155 -3.39 -5.31 -15.89
N THR A 156 -3.86 -5.85 -14.75
CA THR A 156 -3.31 -5.52 -13.44
C THR A 156 -1.87 -6.03 -13.30
N HIS A 157 -0.95 -5.15 -12.90
CA HIS A 157 0.37 -5.49 -12.40
C HIS A 157 0.28 -5.75 -10.90
N TRP A 158 0.84 -6.85 -10.41
CA TRP A 158 0.63 -7.19 -9.01
C TRP A 158 1.81 -7.92 -8.36
N PRO A 159 2.36 -7.40 -7.27
CA PRO A 159 3.21 -8.11 -6.34
C PRO A 159 2.43 -8.61 -5.12
N VAL A 160 3.10 -9.45 -4.33
CA VAL A 160 2.65 -9.85 -3.00
C VAL A 160 3.56 -9.22 -1.94
N ILE A 161 2.96 -8.56 -0.96
CA ILE A 161 3.61 -8.11 0.27
C ILE A 161 3.22 -9.05 1.40
N CYS A 162 4.20 -9.68 2.06
CA CYS A 162 3.91 -10.59 3.16
C CYS A 162 4.33 -10.00 4.49
N VAL A 163 3.37 -9.81 5.38
CA VAL A 163 3.61 -9.44 6.78
C VAL A 163 3.76 -10.73 7.59
N GLY A 164 5.00 -11.21 7.72
CA GLY A 164 5.35 -12.46 8.38
C GLY A 164 6.83 -12.74 8.21
N ARG A 165 7.30 -13.89 8.73
CA ARG A 165 8.70 -14.31 8.59
C ARG A 165 8.84 -15.65 7.91
N LYS A 166 7.95 -16.61 8.22
CA LYS A 166 8.01 -17.98 7.70
C LYS A 166 7.31 -18.10 6.35
N GLU A 167 6.23 -17.37 6.18
CA GLU A 167 5.30 -17.46 5.05
C GLU A 167 5.82 -16.74 3.80
N VAL A 168 6.80 -15.83 3.95
CA VAL A 168 7.28 -14.93 2.88
C VAL A 168 7.68 -15.69 1.63
N TRP A 169 8.54 -16.70 1.77
CA TRP A 169 9.11 -17.38 0.60
C TRP A 169 8.10 -18.23 -0.15
N ASP A 170 7.19 -18.89 0.56
CA ASP A 170 6.14 -19.71 -0.07
C ASP A 170 5.13 -18.83 -0.82
N LEU A 171 4.79 -17.66 -0.27
CA LEU A 171 3.95 -16.67 -0.95
C LEU A 171 4.63 -16.09 -2.19
N GLN A 172 5.90 -15.70 -2.10
CA GLN A 172 6.65 -15.17 -3.25
C GLN A 172 6.79 -16.22 -4.36
N ARG A 173 7.08 -17.48 -4.00
CA ARG A 173 7.11 -18.57 -4.99
C ARG A 173 5.76 -18.73 -5.67
N LYS A 174 4.68 -18.78 -4.89
CA LYS A 174 3.33 -18.92 -5.43
C LYS A 174 2.95 -17.74 -6.36
N ALA A 175 3.35 -16.52 -6.01
CA ALA A 175 3.12 -15.36 -6.87
C ALA A 175 3.86 -15.43 -8.21
N LEU A 176 5.05 -16.05 -8.24
CA LEU A 176 5.82 -16.25 -9.48
C LEU A 176 5.25 -17.37 -10.36
N GLU A 177 4.50 -18.32 -9.79
CA GLU A 177 3.85 -19.43 -10.52
C GLU A 177 2.52 -19.00 -11.16
N GLU A 178 1.93 -17.89 -10.74
CA GLU A 178 0.62 -17.37 -11.18
C GLU A 178 0.76 -16.28 -12.25
#